data_f3551c563b774c35cf004a83079ca101
#
_entry.id   f3551c563b774c35cf004a83079ca101
#
_cell.length_a   1.000
_cell.length_b   1.000
_cell.length_c   1.000
_cell.angle_alpha   90.00
_cell.angle_beta   90.00
_cell.angle_gamma   90.00
#
_symmetry.space_group_name_H-M   'P 1'
#
loop_
_entity.id
_entity.type
_entity.pdbx_description
1 polymer ?
#
loop_
_entity_poly.entity_id
_entity_poly.type
_entity_poly.pdbx_seq_one_letter_code
_entity_poly.pdbx_strand_id
1 'polypeptide(L)'
;MTTNEKIAALRAAAKAAGAHGVLLMTSDPHSSEYLPAYYNSLPFFSGFTGENSTLVVTLTGSALWCDGRFYVQGDRQLAGTEIECMHAGSAGVPTVEEYLTAHFAAGQTLLLDGSCVPATIANGYAAALAKSGAKLESKDIVSPLWESLTTRPSLPNTPCELLTVEQTGATAAQRIAMVRDELKKAGATALAVTGLDCVGWLTNMRARDLPCTPLAVAYALVTMDSCTLFIAPGRLNDADAKTLADNGVSLRDYPELIDTVHALPAEEVFLVDEKATNYDLYCALNEHKTVTGADPIFALKGVKNPVELANIRECHVRDGVAMVRFQMDLEKAIAEGKILHETDIEKMLQKRRAEMPGYFEDSFDTIAAYGPNAAMMHYHAEGEVDSVIEPRGFLLVDNGGQYDCGTTDITRTYPVGPLTENERKYYTWTLQSHIDIARAVFLDYCTGFALDSFARGPLWAHKINYRCGTGHGVGYISSVHEGPQSLRPQNPIVFKEGMTITDEPGVYETDEVGIRIENELECVDAGTNQYGHWLKFEPLTLVPISTEPVIVDELTRDQINWLNAYHAHVYEMLSPRLTEVEKTWLKAKTAPIDR
;
A
#
# COMPACT_ATOMS: atom_id res chain seq x y z
N MET A 1 15.13 15.91 23.19
CA MET A 1 14.70 14.88 24.15
C MET A 1 15.06 13.51 23.62
N THR A 2 15.57 12.63 24.46
CA THR A 2 15.82 11.22 24.10
C THR A 2 14.51 10.43 24.05
N THR A 3 14.51 9.27 23.42
CA THR A 3 13.37 8.35 23.41
C THR A 3 12.89 8.02 24.84
N ASN A 4 13.83 7.70 25.75
CA ASN A 4 13.47 7.37 27.14
C ASN A 4 12.80 8.56 27.89
N GLU A 5 13.22 9.80 27.62
CA GLU A 5 12.56 10.99 28.17
C GLU A 5 11.14 11.17 27.62
N LYS A 6 10.91 10.87 26.34
CA LYS A 6 9.57 10.93 25.73
C LYS A 6 8.64 9.83 26.28
N ILE A 7 9.15 8.61 26.45
CA ILE A 7 8.41 7.50 27.08
C ILE A 7 8.07 7.82 28.54
N ALA A 8 9.00 8.41 29.29
CA ALA A 8 8.72 8.86 30.64
C ALA A 8 7.62 9.95 30.70
N ALA A 9 7.60 10.86 29.70
CA ALA A 9 6.55 11.87 29.57
C ALA A 9 5.18 11.25 29.26
N LEU A 10 5.10 10.26 28.35
CA LEU A 10 3.86 9.49 28.09
C LEU A 10 3.33 8.81 29.36
N ARG A 11 4.23 8.17 30.12
CA ARG A 11 3.90 7.51 31.38
C ARG A 11 3.35 8.50 32.42
N ALA A 12 3.97 9.68 32.51
CA ALA A 12 3.50 10.75 33.39
C ALA A 12 2.12 11.28 32.95
N ALA A 13 1.88 11.48 31.67
CA ALA A 13 0.60 11.92 31.13
C ALA A 13 -0.51 10.89 31.38
N ALA A 14 -0.24 9.59 31.14
CA ALA A 14 -1.20 8.52 31.47
C ALA A 14 -1.57 8.52 32.97
N LYS A 15 -0.57 8.62 33.84
CA LYS A 15 -0.79 8.70 35.29
C LYS A 15 -1.58 9.95 35.68
N ALA A 16 -1.30 11.11 35.10
CA ALA A 16 -2.04 12.35 35.34
C ALA A 16 -3.51 12.26 34.90
N ALA A 17 -3.77 11.49 33.82
CA ALA A 17 -5.14 11.18 33.37
C ALA A 17 -5.85 10.11 34.20
N GLY A 18 -5.23 9.58 35.27
CA GLY A 18 -5.79 8.51 36.12
C GLY A 18 -5.70 7.12 35.48
N ALA A 19 -4.89 6.96 34.42
CA ALA A 19 -4.72 5.71 33.71
C ALA A 19 -3.42 4.97 34.11
N HIS A 20 -3.31 3.72 33.67
CA HIS A 20 -2.22 2.81 34.01
C HIS A 20 -1.32 2.48 32.80
N GLY A 21 -1.70 2.97 31.65
CA GLY A 21 -0.91 2.88 30.42
C GLY A 21 -1.56 3.64 29.27
N VAL A 22 -0.82 3.77 28.18
CA VAL A 22 -1.25 4.34 26.91
C VAL A 22 -0.75 3.48 25.77
N LEU A 23 -1.56 3.34 24.73
CA LEU A 23 -1.24 2.62 23.50
C LEU A 23 -1.23 3.58 22.31
N LEU A 24 -0.19 3.48 21.48
CA LEU A 24 -0.06 4.19 20.21
C LEU A 24 0.05 3.15 19.08
N MET A 25 -0.49 3.47 17.93
CA MET A 25 -0.33 2.69 16.71
C MET A 25 0.24 3.56 15.59
N THR A 26 0.90 2.92 14.63
CA THR A 26 1.15 3.53 13.31
C THR A 26 -0.17 3.51 12.54
N SER A 27 -1.00 4.51 12.76
CA SER A 27 -2.33 4.63 12.16
C SER A 27 -2.84 6.06 12.25
N ASP A 28 -3.82 6.38 11.40
CA ASP A 28 -4.56 7.63 11.38
C ASP A 28 -6.08 7.35 11.43
N PRO A 29 -6.95 8.36 11.45
CA PRO A 29 -8.40 8.17 11.47
C PRO A 29 -9.00 7.45 10.26
N HIS A 30 -8.21 7.25 9.22
CA HIS A 30 -8.61 6.70 7.92
C HIS A 30 -8.00 5.33 7.65
N SER A 31 -7.16 4.82 8.57
CA SER A 31 -6.37 3.59 8.37
C SER A 31 -5.47 3.65 7.14
N SER A 32 -4.89 4.83 6.87
CA SER A 32 -3.97 5.04 5.77
C SER A 32 -2.67 4.24 5.98
N GLU A 33 -2.09 3.73 4.90
CA GLU A 33 -0.78 3.06 4.94
C GLU A 33 0.35 4.10 5.11
N TYR A 34 0.36 5.14 4.29
CA TYR A 34 1.26 6.27 4.43
C TYR A 34 0.56 7.39 5.21
N LEU A 35 1.14 7.76 6.36
CA LEU A 35 0.50 8.71 7.27
C LEU A 35 0.91 10.15 6.97
N PRO A 36 -0.03 11.09 7.04
CA PRO A 36 0.34 12.49 7.20
C PRO A 36 1.24 12.66 8.43
N ALA A 37 2.27 13.49 8.35
CA ALA A 37 3.22 13.72 9.45
C ALA A 37 2.54 14.14 10.77
N TYR A 38 1.35 14.73 10.69
CA TYR A 38 0.50 15.07 11.85
C TYR A 38 0.15 13.85 12.72
N TYR A 39 0.01 12.65 12.12
CA TYR A 39 -0.36 11.40 12.82
C TYR A 39 0.84 10.52 13.18
N ASN A 40 2.07 10.90 12.84
CA ASN A 40 3.29 10.13 13.12
C ASN A 40 3.71 10.18 14.61
N SER A 41 2.77 9.95 15.51
CA SER A 41 3.02 9.98 16.96
C SER A 41 3.93 8.83 17.42
N LEU A 42 3.76 7.61 16.89
CA LEU A 42 4.57 6.46 17.26
C LEU A 42 6.06 6.68 16.93
N PRO A 43 6.46 7.07 15.71
CA PRO A 43 7.83 7.43 15.40
C PRO A 43 8.38 8.56 16.26
N PHE A 44 7.59 9.59 16.54
CA PHE A 44 8.03 10.69 17.41
C PHE A 44 8.39 10.19 18.82
N PHE A 45 7.56 9.37 19.44
CA PHE A 45 7.77 8.93 20.82
C PHE A 45 8.80 7.79 20.92
N SER A 46 8.80 6.83 20.00
CA SER A 46 9.65 5.64 20.07
C SER A 46 11.00 5.78 19.36
N GLY A 47 11.08 6.62 18.33
CA GLY A 47 12.21 6.65 17.38
C GLY A 47 12.16 5.51 16.34
N PHE A 48 11.14 4.65 16.37
CA PHE A 48 10.94 3.60 15.39
C PHE A 48 10.11 4.11 14.21
N THR A 49 10.62 3.97 13.00
CA THR A 49 10.01 4.52 11.77
C THR A 49 9.36 3.49 10.88
N GLY A 50 9.31 2.22 11.28
CA GLY A 50 8.62 1.18 10.54
C GLY A 50 7.10 1.32 10.60
N GLU A 51 6.45 0.83 9.56
CA GLU A 51 5.00 0.84 9.43
C GLU A 51 4.34 -0.25 10.30
N ASN A 52 3.01 -0.21 10.39
CA ASN A 52 2.16 -1.25 10.98
C ASN A 52 2.62 -1.74 12.37
N SER A 53 2.88 -0.81 13.27
CA SER A 53 3.45 -1.10 14.58
C SER A 53 2.54 -0.63 15.72
N THR A 54 2.68 -1.27 16.88
CA THR A 54 1.95 -0.93 18.11
C THR A 54 2.92 -0.76 19.26
N LEU A 55 2.85 0.39 19.95
CA LEU A 55 3.60 0.69 21.15
C LEU A 55 2.67 0.70 22.37
N VAL A 56 2.97 -0.10 23.37
CA VAL A 56 2.29 -0.07 24.68
C VAL A 56 3.24 0.48 25.74
N VAL A 57 2.85 1.55 26.41
CA VAL A 57 3.58 2.14 27.53
C VAL A 57 2.77 1.95 28.79
N THR A 58 3.23 1.10 29.71
CA THR A 58 2.65 0.92 31.04
C THR A 58 3.36 1.82 32.06
N LEU A 59 2.90 1.84 33.31
CA LEU A 59 3.58 2.61 34.37
C LEU A 59 4.97 2.07 34.72
N THR A 60 5.32 0.85 34.30
CA THR A 60 6.55 0.15 34.70
C THR A 60 7.41 -0.37 33.54
N GLY A 61 6.90 -0.38 32.31
CA GLY A 61 7.61 -0.88 31.13
C GLY A 61 7.01 -0.37 29.84
N SER A 62 7.68 -0.63 28.74
CA SER A 62 7.21 -0.30 27.39
C SER A 62 7.65 -1.37 26.40
N ALA A 63 6.78 -1.71 25.45
CA ALA A 63 7.02 -2.71 24.42
C ALA A 63 6.44 -2.25 23.09
N LEU A 64 7.16 -2.51 21.99
CA LEU A 64 6.76 -2.18 20.64
C LEU A 64 6.75 -3.45 19.78
N TRP A 65 5.60 -3.75 19.19
CA TRP A 65 5.44 -4.82 18.20
C TRP A 65 5.64 -4.29 16.81
N CYS A 66 6.52 -4.96 16.04
CA CYS A 66 6.68 -4.77 14.60
C CYS A 66 6.55 -6.12 13.88
N ASP A 67 6.15 -6.10 12.61
CA ASP A 67 6.02 -7.32 11.81
C ASP A 67 7.35 -7.75 11.16
N GLY A 68 7.35 -8.92 10.50
CA GLY A 68 8.55 -9.56 9.97
C GLY A 68 9.36 -8.74 8.96
N ARG A 69 8.77 -7.72 8.35
CA ARG A 69 9.45 -6.79 7.44
C ARG A 69 10.43 -5.88 8.17
N PHE A 70 10.18 -5.60 9.45
CA PHE A 70 10.86 -4.57 10.25
C PHE A 70 11.64 -5.10 11.47
N TYR A 71 11.82 -6.42 11.64
CA TYR A 71 12.53 -6.95 12.83
C TYR A 71 13.93 -6.36 12.97
N VAL A 72 14.74 -6.38 11.90
CA VAL A 72 16.11 -5.87 11.92
C VAL A 72 16.15 -4.37 12.19
N GLN A 73 15.23 -3.62 11.58
CA GLN A 73 15.11 -2.17 11.79
C GLN A 73 14.69 -1.86 13.25
N GLY A 74 13.72 -2.59 13.79
CA GLY A 74 13.26 -2.45 15.16
C GLY A 74 14.40 -2.69 16.16
N ASP A 75 15.13 -3.79 16.01
CA ASP A 75 16.28 -4.09 16.87
C ASP A 75 17.35 -2.99 16.84
N ARG A 76 17.61 -2.41 15.67
CA ARG A 76 18.60 -1.32 15.51
C ARG A 76 18.11 0.01 16.11
N GLN A 77 16.88 0.43 15.76
CA GLN A 77 16.34 1.74 16.16
C GLN A 77 15.97 1.83 17.64
N LEU A 78 15.54 0.70 18.24
CA LEU A 78 15.20 0.64 19.66
C LEU A 78 16.39 0.28 20.55
N ALA A 79 17.56 -0.04 19.99
CA ALA A 79 18.76 -0.36 20.74
C ALA A 79 19.15 0.79 21.71
N GLY A 80 19.36 0.44 22.98
CA GLY A 80 19.71 1.41 24.03
C GLY A 80 18.54 2.24 24.58
N THR A 81 17.32 1.99 24.11
CA THR A 81 16.09 2.55 24.71
C THR A 81 15.53 1.61 25.78
N GLU A 82 14.51 2.07 26.54
CA GLU A 82 13.78 1.22 27.48
C GLU A 82 12.66 0.40 26.81
N ILE A 83 12.46 0.56 25.49
CA ILE A 83 11.39 -0.10 24.73
C ILE A 83 11.85 -1.51 24.34
N GLU A 84 11.11 -2.54 24.76
CA GLU A 84 11.34 -3.91 24.32
C GLU A 84 10.81 -4.11 22.88
N CYS A 85 11.68 -4.59 21.97
CA CYS A 85 11.28 -4.89 20.60
C CYS A 85 10.62 -6.27 20.55
N MET A 86 9.33 -6.33 20.19
CA MET A 86 8.54 -7.54 20.09
C MET A 86 8.40 -7.93 18.61
N HIS A 87 9.03 -9.03 18.22
CA HIS A 87 8.92 -9.58 16.86
C HIS A 87 7.58 -10.28 16.67
N ALA A 88 6.55 -9.56 16.24
CA ALA A 88 5.18 -10.04 16.11
C ALA A 88 5.09 -11.33 15.26
N GLY A 89 4.42 -12.35 15.79
CA GLY A 89 4.27 -13.66 15.12
C GLY A 89 5.45 -14.62 15.29
N SER A 90 6.53 -14.22 15.98
CA SER A 90 7.64 -15.12 16.32
C SER A 90 7.28 -16.03 17.48
N ALA A 91 7.83 -17.25 17.48
CA ALA A 91 7.56 -18.23 18.53
C ALA A 91 8.02 -17.70 19.90
N GLY A 92 7.12 -17.74 20.89
CA GLY A 92 7.38 -17.29 22.26
C GLY A 92 7.23 -15.78 22.48
N VAL A 93 6.92 -14.98 21.45
CA VAL A 93 6.60 -13.57 21.58
C VAL A 93 5.09 -13.42 21.80
N PRO A 94 4.64 -12.76 22.88
CA PRO A 94 3.22 -12.59 23.14
C PRO A 94 2.59 -11.63 22.14
N THR A 95 1.33 -11.83 21.81
CA THR A 95 0.55 -10.80 21.08
C THR A 95 0.31 -9.59 21.96
N VAL A 96 -0.14 -8.47 21.37
CA VAL A 96 -0.52 -7.27 22.15
C VAL A 96 -1.62 -7.62 23.15
N GLU A 97 -2.62 -8.40 22.76
CA GLU A 97 -3.74 -8.84 23.62
C GLU A 97 -3.26 -9.71 24.79
N GLU A 98 -2.34 -10.62 24.56
CA GLU A 98 -1.73 -11.45 25.62
C GLU A 98 -0.92 -10.59 26.59
N TYR A 99 -0.15 -9.65 26.06
CA TYR A 99 0.60 -8.70 26.88
C TYR A 99 -0.33 -7.82 27.73
N LEU A 100 -1.39 -7.27 27.15
CA LEU A 100 -2.38 -6.48 27.87
C LEU A 100 -3.04 -7.27 29.00
N THR A 101 -3.44 -8.52 28.72
CA THR A 101 -4.03 -9.41 29.73
C THR A 101 -3.06 -9.68 30.90
N ALA A 102 -1.76 -9.80 30.62
CA ALA A 102 -0.73 -10.09 31.62
C ALA A 102 -0.29 -8.87 32.45
N HIS A 103 -0.34 -7.66 31.89
CA HIS A 103 0.24 -6.47 32.50
C HIS A 103 -0.80 -5.50 33.08
N PHE A 104 -2.11 -5.74 32.88
CA PHE A 104 -3.17 -4.92 33.46
C PHE A 104 -4.01 -5.76 34.41
N ALA A 105 -4.21 -5.23 35.61
CA ALA A 105 -5.03 -5.85 36.69
C ALA A 105 -6.42 -5.22 36.78
N ALA A 106 -7.31 -5.84 37.56
CA ALA A 106 -8.66 -5.38 37.79
C ALA A 106 -8.70 -3.92 38.27
N GLY A 107 -9.57 -3.14 37.65
CA GLY A 107 -9.75 -1.70 37.95
C GLY A 107 -8.71 -0.79 37.25
N GLN A 108 -7.75 -1.33 36.54
CA GLN A 108 -6.80 -0.54 35.77
C GLN A 108 -7.37 -0.12 34.40
N THR A 109 -6.86 0.98 33.87
CA THR A 109 -7.30 1.56 32.59
C THR A 109 -6.12 1.73 31.66
N LEU A 110 -6.25 1.27 30.39
CA LEU A 110 -5.41 1.61 29.26
C LEU A 110 -6.10 2.70 28.45
N LEU A 111 -5.35 3.74 28.06
CA LEU A 111 -5.83 4.79 27.14
C LEU A 111 -5.33 4.53 25.72
N LEU A 112 -6.11 4.92 24.75
CA LEU A 112 -5.72 5.09 23.36
C LEU A 112 -6.48 6.28 22.74
N ASP A 113 -6.00 6.77 21.61
CA ASP A 113 -6.76 7.67 20.75
C ASP A 113 -7.66 6.82 19.84
N GLY A 114 -8.94 6.73 20.17
CA GLY A 114 -9.90 5.91 19.42
C GLY A 114 -10.14 6.41 18.01
N SER A 115 -9.84 7.67 17.72
CA SER A 115 -9.92 8.19 16.36
C SER A 115 -8.85 7.59 15.44
N CYS A 116 -7.73 7.09 15.98
CA CYS A 116 -6.60 6.54 15.23
C CYS A 116 -6.47 5.01 15.35
N VAL A 117 -7.47 4.31 15.88
CA VAL A 117 -7.42 2.84 16.03
C VAL A 117 -8.66 2.21 15.39
N PRO A 118 -8.51 1.25 14.46
CA PRO A 118 -9.64 0.53 13.87
C PRO A 118 -10.50 -0.17 14.93
N ALA A 119 -11.81 -0.16 14.75
CA ALA A 119 -12.76 -0.69 15.73
C ALA A 119 -12.51 -2.18 16.08
N THR A 120 -12.19 -3.00 15.07
CA THR A 120 -11.85 -4.42 15.28
C THR A 120 -10.67 -4.59 16.24
N ILE A 121 -9.63 -3.75 16.11
CA ILE A 121 -8.43 -3.80 16.97
C ILE A 121 -8.76 -3.30 18.37
N ALA A 122 -9.42 -2.14 18.50
CA ALA A 122 -9.80 -1.59 19.79
C ALA A 122 -10.72 -2.54 20.59
N ASN A 123 -11.70 -3.16 19.92
CA ASN A 123 -12.58 -4.16 20.51
C ASN A 123 -11.80 -5.42 20.96
N GLY A 124 -10.80 -5.86 20.19
CA GLY A 124 -9.90 -6.95 20.59
C GLY A 124 -9.12 -6.63 21.86
N TYR A 125 -8.56 -5.43 21.95
CA TYR A 125 -7.85 -4.96 23.15
C TYR A 125 -8.79 -4.80 24.35
N ALA A 126 -9.99 -4.25 24.16
CA ALA A 126 -11.00 -4.15 25.21
C ALA A 126 -11.39 -5.54 25.76
N ALA A 127 -11.59 -6.52 24.87
CA ALA A 127 -11.89 -7.90 25.25
C ALA A 127 -10.72 -8.58 26.00
N ALA A 128 -9.47 -8.30 25.59
CA ALA A 128 -8.29 -8.79 26.28
C ALA A 128 -8.16 -8.22 27.71
N LEU A 129 -8.32 -6.92 27.86
CA LEU A 129 -8.30 -6.22 29.16
C LEU A 129 -9.42 -6.70 30.08
N ALA A 130 -10.62 -6.94 29.54
CA ALA A 130 -11.75 -7.44 30.33
C ALA A 130 -11.47 -8.80 31.00
N LYS A 131 -10.59 -9.65 30.43
CA LYS A 131 -10.18 -10.93 31.04
C LYS A 131 -9.48 -10.75 32.39
N SER A 132 -8.75 -9.66 32.57
CA SER A 132 -8.07 -9.30 33.81
C SER A 132 -8.90 -8.36 34.72
N GLY A 133 -10.09 -7.94 34.26
CA GLY A 133 -10.92 -6.95 34.93
C GLY A 133 -10.45 -5.50 34.75
N ALA A 134 -9.57 -5.26 33.81
CA ALA A 134 -9.14 -3.94 33.36
C ALA A 134 -10.07 -3.41 32.24
N LYS A 135 -9.93 -2.15 31.87
CA LYS A 135 -10.74 -1.49 30.85
C LYS A 135 -9.91 -0.70 29.84
N LEU A 136 -10.42 -0.60 28.61
CA LEU A 136 -9.99 0.35 27.60
C LEU A 136 -10.82 1.63 27.71
N GLU A 137 -10.20 2.78 27.50
CA GLU A 137 -10.88 4.07 27.40
C GLU A 137 -10.30 4.87 26.22
N SER A 138 -11.16 5.35 25.33
CA SER A 138 -10.75 6.27 24.26
C SER A 138 -10.54 7.65 24.84
N LYS A 139 -9.30 8.14 24.78
CA LYS A 139 -8.92 9.48 25.20
C LYS A 139 -7.57 9.85 24.63
N ASP A 140 -7.53 10.84 23.77
CA ASP A 140 -6.27 11.38 23.26
C ASP A 140 -5.54 12.17 24.35
N ILE A 141 -4.43 11.61 24.85
CA ILE A 141 -3.44 12.28 25.69
C ILE A 141 -2.12 12.50 24.97
N VAL A 142 -1.99 11.92 23.78
CA VAL A 142 -0.76 11.87 22.98
C VAL A 142 -0.56 13.17 22.24
N SER A 143 -1.57 13.65 21.54
CA SER A 143 -1.51 14.89 20.75
C SER A 143 -1.21 16.12 21.62
N PRO A 144 -1.92 16.40 22.72
CA PRO A 144 -1.60 17.52 23.60
C PRO A 144 -0.20 17.40 24.22
N LEU A 145 0.22 16.18 24.56
CA LEU A 145 1.57 15.96 25.07
C LEU A 145 2.61 16.28 24.02
N TRP A 146 2.47 15.77 22.80
CA TRP A 146 3.40 16.06 21.70
C TRP A 146 3.55 17.57 21.46
N GLU A 147 2.44 18.29 21.36
CA GLU A 147 2.41 19.75 21.20
C GLU A 147 3.10 20.48 22.37
N SER A 148 3.05 19.94 23.59
CA SER A 148 3.75 20.52 24.75
C SER A 148 5.27 20.28 24.70
N LEU A 149 5.74 19.25 23.99
CA LEU A 149 7.15 18.88 23.93
C LEU A 149 7.88 19.53 22.73
N THR A 150 7.18 19.75 21.62
CA THR A 150 7.73 20.35 20.40
C THR A 150 6.60 20.83 19.48
N THR A 151 6.96 21.51 18.39
CA THR A 151 6.01 21.85 17.34
C THR A 151 5.60 20.58 16.61
N ARG A 152 4.34 20.15 16.81
CA ARG A 152 3.74 19.07 16.02
C ARG A 152 3.50 19.54 14.59
N PRO A 153 3.73 18.72 13.56
CA PRO A 153 3.31 19.03 12.20
C PRO A 153 1.82 19.39 12.16
N SER A 154 1.44 20.33 11.31
CA SER A 154 0.02 20.67 11.13
C SER A 154 -0.72 19.60 10.35
N LEU A 155 -2.04 19.49 10.56
CA LEU A 155 -2.88 18.67 9.69
C LEU A 155 -2.76 19.20 8.24
N PRO A 156 -2.58 18.33 7.25
CA PRO A 156 -2.47 18.74 5.86
C PRO A 156 -3.67 19.58 5.40
N ASN A 157 -3.39 20.58 4.59
CA ASN A 157 -4.41 21.48 4.03
C ASN A 157 -4.02 21.88 2.60
N THR A 158 -3.64 20.88 1.77
CA THR A 158 -3.28 21.15 0.38
C THR A 158 -4.53 21.44 -0.47
N PRO A 159 -4.42 22.21 -1.56
CA PRO A 159 -5.54 22.39 -2.47
C PRO A 159 -6.05 21.05 -3.01
N CYS A 160 -7.36 20.93 -3.14
CA CYS A 160 -8.00 19.78 -3.78
C CYS A 160 -8.38 20.13 -5.22
N GLU A 161 -8.32 19.13 -6.08
CA GLU A 161 -8.78 19.19 -7.47
C GLU A 161 -9.72 18.02 -7.78
N LEU A 162 -10.64 18.21 -8.72
CA LEU A 162 -11.48 17.13 -9.20
C LEU A 162 -10.94 16.59 -10.52
N LEU A 163 -10.79 15.27 -10.59
CA LEU A 163 -10.56 14.58 -11.86
C LEU A 163 -11.82 14.70 -12.74
N THR A 164 -11.61 14.90 -14.04
CA THR A 164 -12.69 15.03 -15.00
C THR A 164 -13.36 13.68 -15.32
N VAL A 165 -14.55 13.71 -15.92
CA VAL A 165 -15.24 12.47 -16.36
C VAL A 165 -14.45 11.76 -17.46
N GLU A 166 -13.71 12.51 -18.29
CA GLU A 166 -12.79 11.95 -19.31
C GLU A 166 -11.64 11.18 -18.69
N GLN A 167 -11.23 11.53 -17.46
CA GLN A 167 -10.23 10.78 -16.70
C GLN A 167 -10.86 9.59 -15.96
N THR A 168 -12.04 9.76 -15.37
CA THR A 168 -12.59 8.79 -14.40
C THR A 168 -13.72 7.91 -14.94
N GLY A 169 -14.28 8.24 -16.10
CA GLY A 169 -15.37 7.50 -16.73
C GLY A 169 -16.73 7.62 -16.03
N ALA A 170 -16.81 8.27 -14.86
CA ALA A 170 -18.03 8.42 -14.09
C ALA A 170 -18.07 9.70 -13.26
N THR A 171 -19.25 10.28 -13.11
CA THR A 171 -19.48 11.42 -12.20
C THR A 171 -19.62 10.95 -10.75
N ALA A 172 -19.45 11.88 -9.79
CA ALA A 172 -19.71 11.58 -8.37
C ALA A 172 -21.18 11.13 -8.15
N ALA A 173 -22.14 11.73 -8.84
CA ALA A 173 -23.56 11.34 -8.75
C ALA A 173 -23.77 9.87 -9.17
N GLN A 174 -23.10 9.42 -10.23
CA GLN A 174 -23.18 8.01 -10.67
C GLN A 174 -22.56 7.06 -9.64
N ARG A 175 -21.40 7.41 -9.08
CA ARG A 175 -20.72 6.60 -8.04
C ARG A 175 -21.54 6.54 -6.74
N ILE A 176 -22.12 7.66 -6.31
CA ILE A 176 -23.05 7.71 -5.16
C ILE A 176 -24.26 6.77 -5.41
N ALA A 177 -24.82 6.76 -6.62
CA ALA A 177 -25.91 5.87 -6.95
C ALA A 177 -25.51 4.39 -6.86
N MET A 178 -24.29 4.02 -7.32
CA MET A 178 -23.74 2.66 -7.17
C MET A 178 -23.64 2.27 -5.70
N VAL A 179 -23.11 3.15 -4.84
CA VAL A 179 -23.00 2.91 -3.40
C VAL A 179 -24.37 2.70 -2.76
N ARG A 180 -25.36 3.53 -3.09
CA ARG A 180 -26.74 3.39 -2.60
C ARG A 180 -27.37 2.05 -3.00
N ASP A 181 -27.05 1.55 -4.18
CA ASP A 181 -27.55 0.25 -4.61
C ASP A 181 -26.92 -0.91 -3.83
N GLU A 182 -25.64 -0.81 -3.46
CA GLU A 182 -24.99 -1.78 -2.57
C GLU A 182 -25.54 -1.70 -1.13
N LEU A 183 -25.79 -0.48 -0.61
CA LEU A 183 -26.43 -0.32 0.70
C LEU A 183 -27.81 -0.98 0.77
N LYS A 184 -28.66 -0.82 -0.26
CA LYS A 184 -29.96 -1.52 -0.35
C LYS A 184 -29.80 -3.03 -0.30
N LYS A 185 -28.81 -3.61 -1.02
CA LYS A 185 -28.52 -5.05 -1.01
C LYS A 185 -28.10 -5.52 0.37
N ALA A 186 -27.34 -4.69 1.11
CA ALA A 186 -26.93 -4.99 2.47
C ALA A 186 -28.03 -4.76 3.53
N GLY A 187 -29.18 -4.17 3.15
CA GLY A 187 -30.23 -3.79 4.08
C GLY A 187 -29.88 -2.57 4.96
N ALA A 188 -28.96 -1.74 4.47
CA ALA A 188 -28.52 -0.50 5.11
C ALA A 188 -29.06 0.73 4.37
N THR A 189 -29.08 1.88 5.06
CA THR A 189 -29.52 3.17 4.51
C THR A 189 -28.44 4.24 4.53
N ALA A 190 -27.37 4.01 5.28
CA ALA A 190 -26.27 4.96 5.45
C ALA A 190 -24.89 4.28 5.49
N LEU A 191 -23.87 5.01 5.07
CA LEU A 191 -22.45 4.63 5.13
C LEU A 191 -21.60 5.85 5.48
N ALA A 192 -20.81 5.74 6.52
CA ALA A 192 -19.71 6.66 6.78
C ALA A 192 -18.46 6.11 6.08
N VAL A 193 -18.00 6.82 5.06
CA VAL A 193 -16.83 6.45 4.25
C VAL A 193 -15.59 7.00 4.92
N THR A 194 -14.70 6.14 5.39
CA THR A 194 -13.50 6.49 6.14
C THR A 194 -12.22 6.40 5.32
N GLY A 195 -12.10 5.42 4.42
CA GLY A 195 -10.92 5.28 3.57
C GLY A 195 -10.75 6.49 2.64
N LEU A 196 -9.55 7.09 2.64
CA LEU A 196 -9.27 8.29 1.82
C LEU A 196 -9.37 7.98 0.33
N ASP A 197 -8.96 6.81 -0.09
CA ASP A 197 -9.09 6.30 -1.45
C ASP A 197 -10.55 6.06 -1.84
N CYS A 198 -11.38 5.61 -0.90
CA CYS A 198 -12.83 5.47 -1.07
C CYS A 198 -13.50 6.84 -1.22
N VAL A 199 -13.13 7.83 -0.40
CA VAL A 199 -13.61 9.22 -0.53
C VAL A 199 -13.17 9.81 -1.86
N GLY A 200 -11.89 9.64 -2.22
CA GLY A 200 -11.32 10.10 -3.49
C GLY A 200 -11.99 9.47 -4.71
N TRP A 201 -12.32 8.19 -4.67
CA TRP A 201 -13.07 7.51 -5.72
C TRP A 201 -14.52 8.02 -5.78
N LEU A 202 -15.21 8.12 -4.65
CA LEU A 202 -16.62 8.53 -4.58
C LEU A 202 -16.85 9.93 -5.17
N THR A 203 -15.91 10.85 -4.90
CA THR A 203 -16.05 12.29 -5.23
C THR A 203 -15.23 12.72 -6.43
N ASN A 204 -14.40 11.85 -7.00
CA ASN A 204 -13.37 12.18 -7.99
C ASN A 204 -12.29 13.16 -7.49
N MET A 205 -12.19 13.38 -6.18
CA MET A 205 -11.29 14.37 -5.59
C MET A 205 -9.89 13.81 -5.38
N ARG A 206 -8.88 14.66 -5.64
CA ARG A 206 -7.47 14.39 -5.34
C ARG A 206 -6.85 15.57 -4.61
N ALA A 207 -5.82 15.30 -3.80
CA ALA A 207 -5.00 16.29 -3.11
C ALA A 207 -3.64 15.67 -2.80
N ARG A 208 -2.74 16.41 -2.15
CA ARG A 208 -1.40 15.94 -1.79
C ARG A 208 -1.18 16.02 -0.29
N ASP A 209 -2.07 15.39 0.47
CA ASP A 209 -2.02 15.39 1.93
C ASP A 209 -1.12 14.29 2.50
N LEU A 210 -0.92 13.22 1.74
CA LEU A 210 -0.09 12.08 2.10
C LEU A 210 1.14 12.01 1.20
N PRO A 211 2.28 11.49 1.70
CA PRO A 211 3.42 11.20 0.84
C PRO A 211 3.04 10.20 -0.26
N CYS A 212 3.51 10.41 -1.47
CA CYS A 212 3.37 9.50 -2.61
C CYS A 212 1.92 9.09 -2.97
N THR A 213 0.92 9.64 -2.28
CA THR A 213 -0.48 9.20 -2.39
C THR A 213 -1.37 10.42 -2.60
N PRO A 214 -1.94 10.62 -3.80
CA PRO A 214 -2.65 11.86 -4.16
C PRO A 214 -4.07 11.91 -3.60
N LEU A 215 -4.22 11.79 -2.28
CA LEU A 215 -5.50 11.76 -1.59
C LEU A 215 -5.64 12.92 -0.59
N ALA A 216 -6.89 13.30 -0.33
CA ALA A 216 -7.27 14.34 0.61
C ALA A 216 -7.67 13.73 1.96
N VAL A 217 -7.23 14.31 3.06
CA VAL A 217 -7.78 14.02 4.39
C VAL A 217 -9.22 14.53 4.44
N ALA A 218 -10.16 13.60 4.35
CA ALA A 218 -11.60 13.87 4.29
C ALA A 218 -12.41 12.62 4.66
N TYR A 219 -13.67 12.83 5.06
CA TYR A 219 -14.67 11.79 5.20
C TYR A 219 -15.83 12.05 4.23
N ALA A 220 -16.62 11.03 3.95
CA ALA A 220 -17.92 11.22 3.33
C ALA A 220 -19.01 10.47 4.12
N LEU A 221 -20.22 11.00 4.09
CA LEU A 221 -21.41 10.37 4.66
C LEU A 221 -22.46 10.26 3.57
N VAL A 222 -22.78 9.03 3.18
CA VAL A 222 -23.79 8.72 2.16
C VAL A 222 -25.03 8.20 2.85
N THR A 223 -26.18 8.83 2.57
CA THR A 223 -27.50 8.29 2.91
C THR A 223 -28.32 8.03 1.63
N MET A 224 -29.53 7.50 1.75
CA MET A 224 -30.37 7.31 0.57
C MET A 224 -30.69 8.63 -0.15
N ASP A 225 -30.74 9.76 0.57
CA ASP A 225 -31.19 11.04 0.04
C ASP A 225 -30.08 12.10 -0.05
N SER A 226 -28.97 11.92 0.66
CA SER A 226 -27.88 12.90 0.73
C SER A 226 -26.49 12.28 0.58
N CYS A 227 -25.51 13.12 0.22
CA CYS A 227 -24.10 12.83 0.33
C CYS A 227 -23.39 14.08 0.86
N THR A 228 -22.64 13.94 1.94
CA THR A 228 -21.89 15.03 2.57
C THR A 228 -20.41 14.69 2.59
N LEU A 229 -19.59 15.59 2.06
CA LEU A 229 -18.13 15.53 2.14
C LEU A 229 -17.66 16.40 3.31
N PHE A 230 -16.91 15.83 4.24
CA PHE A 230 -16.30 16.51 5.37
C PHE A 230 -14.84 16.78 5.09
N ILE A 231 -14.51 18.05 4.90
CA ILE A 231 -13.18 18.50 4.48
C ILE A 231 -12.88 19.88 5.08
N ALA A 232 -11.60 20.18 5.34
CA ALA A 232 -11.23 21.50 5.82
C ALA A 232 -11.66 22.62 4.83
N PRO A 233 -12.16 23.77 5.32
CA PRO A 233 -12.66 24.83 4.47
C PRO A 233 -11.60 25.41 3.54
N GLY A 234 -12.04 25.88 2.35
CA GLY A 234 -11.19 26.63 1.41
C GLY A 234 -10.22 25.79 0.58
N ARG A 235 -10.32 24.47 0.63
CA ARG A 235 -9.45 23.57 -0.15
C ARG A 235 -9.90 23.35 -1.58
N LEU A 236 -11.20 23.49 -1.85
CA LEU A 236 -11.79 23.42 -3.19
C LEU A 236 -11.95 24.84 -3.76
N ASN A 237 -11.65 25.01 -5.04
CA ASN A 237 -12.00 26.23 -5.75
C ASN A 237 -13.52 26.26 -6.03
N ASP A 238 -14.06 27.45 -6.41
CA ASP A 238 -15.50 27.65 -6.61
C ASP A 238 -16.08 26.74 -7.71
N ALA A 239 -15.31 26.43 -8.76
CA ALA A 239 -15.77 25.60 -9.87
C ALA A 239 -15.91 24.12 -9.43
N ASP A 240 -14.94 23.62 -8.68
CA ASP A 240 -14.95 22.25 -8.17
C ASP A 240 -16.02 22.08 -7.08
N ALA A 241 -16.14 23.05 -6.16
CA ALA A 241 -17.22 23.07 -5.17
C ALA A 241 -18.61 23.07 -5.83
N LYS A 242 -18.79 23.85 -6.90
CA LYS A 242 -20.02 23.86 -7.69
C LYS A 242 -20.24 22.50 -8.38
N THR A 243 -19.22 21.92 -8.95
CA THR A 243 -19.31 20.59 -9.61
C THR A 243 -19.77 19.53 -8.62
N LEU A 244 -19.23 19.50 -7.39
CA LEU A 244 -19.69 18.61 -6.34
C LEU A 244 -21.15 18.87 -5.97
N ALA A 245 -21.55 20.12 -5.79
CA ALA A 245 -22.93 20.49 -5.48
C ALA A 245 -23.90 20.06 -6.59
N ASP A 246 -23.55 20.26 -7.86
CA ASP A 246 -24.33 19.82 -9.03
C ASP A 246 -24.46 18.28 -9.09
N ASN A 247 -23.53 17.54 -8.47
CA ASN A 247 -23.56 16.09 -8.31
C ASN A 247 -24.24 15.61 -6.99
N GLY A 248 -24.83 16.54 -6.24
CA GLY A 248 -25.57 16.21 -5.01
C GLY A 248 -24.69 16.01 -3.77
N VAL A 249 -23.45 16.52 -3.80
CA VAL A 249 -22.52 16.47 -2.67
C VAL A 249 -22.53 17.83 -1.94
N SER A 250 -22.90 17.84 -0.66
CA SER A 250 -22.76 18.98 0.23
C SER A 250 -21.43 18.97 0.97
N LEU A 251 -20.93 20.15 1.37
CA LEU A 251 -19.66 20.30 2.09
C LEU A 251 -19.92 20.66 3.55
N ARG A 252 -19.14 20.04 4.46
CA ARG A 252 -19.03 20.39 5.87
C ARG A 252 -17.58 20.41 6.32
N ASP A 253 -17.32 21.03 7.48
CA ASP A 253 -15.97 21.01 8.04
C ASP A 253 -15.59 19.60 8.55
N TYR A 254 -14.33 19.23 8.38
CA TYR A 254 -13.79 17.90 8.66
C TYR A 254 -14.17 17.34 10.05
N PRO A 255 -14.09 18.10 11.17
CA PRO A 255 -14.44 17.59 12.50
C PRO A 255 -15.94 17.36 12.74
N GLU A 256 -16.82 17.81 11.83
CA GLU A 256 -18.28 17.75 12.06
C GLU A 256 -18.91 16.38 11.79
N LEU A 257 -18.13 15.36 11.37
CA LEU A 257 -18.67 14.06 10.99
C LEU A 257 -19.47 13.41 12.13
N ILE A 258 -18.86 13.26 13.32
CA ILE A 258 -19.49 12.57 14.45
C ILE A 258 -20.75 13.31 14.92
N ASP A 259 -20.71 14.63 15.03
CA ASP A 259 -21.90 15.42 15.37
C ASP A 259 -23.00 15.28 14.31
N THR A 260 -22.62 15.16 13.04
CA THR A 260 -23.58 14.92 11.96
C THR A 260 -24.20 13.53 12.05
N VAL A 261 -23.42 12.50 12.40
CA VAL A 261 -23.94 11.15 12.63
C VAL A 261 -24.95 11.17 13.77
N HIS A 262 -24.65 11.76 14.92
CA HIS A 262 -25.59 11.88 16.04
C HIS A 262 -26.88 12.65 15.69
N ALA A 263 -26.83 13.59 14.73
CA ALA A 263 -27.98 14.37 14.31
C ALA A 263 -28.88 13.65 13.29
N LEU A 264 -28.47 12.50 12.75
CA LEU A 264 -29.28 11.73 11.81
C LEU A 264 -30.50 11.09 12.49
N PRO A 265 -31.56 10.81 11.73
CA PRO A 265 -32.73 10.10 12.24
C PRO A 265 -32.37 8.74 12.84
N ALA A 266 -33.01 8.36 13.97
CA ALA A 266 -32.74 7.10 14.67
C ALA A 266 -33.13 5.85 13.88
N GLU A 267 -33.92 5.99 12.82
CA GLU A 267 -34.29 4.93 11.88
C GLU A 267 -33.22 4.60 10.85
N GLU A 268 -32.17 5.42 10.69
CA GLU A 268 -31.05 5.13 9.81
C GLU A 268 -30.36 3.81 10.23
N VAL A 269 -29.97 3.04 9.23
CA VAL A 269 -29.27 1.75 9.39
C VAL A 269 -27.90 1.88 8.74
N PHE A 270 -26.86 1.93 9.54
CA PHE A 270 -25.49 2.06 9.02
C PHE A 270 -24.91 0.71 8.60
N LEU A 271 -24.31 0.66 7.40
CA LEU A 271 -23.35 -0.39 7.08
C LEU A 271 -22.00 0.00 7.71
N VAL A 272 -21.44 -0.91 8.51
CA VAL A 272 -20.20 -0.64 9.27
C VAL A 272 -19.13 -1.68 8.92
N ASP A 273 -18.05 -1.21 8.34
CA ASP A 273 -16.82 -1.98 8.21
C ASP A 273 -15.93 -1.74 9.44
N GLU A 274 -15.97 -2.66 10.40
CA GLU A 274 -15.22 -2.52 11.65
C GLU A 274 -13.68 -2.52 11.45
N LYS A 275 -13.19 -2.96 10.29
CA LYS A 275 -11.75 -2.96 9.96
C LYS A 275 -11.29 -1.60 9.46
N ALA A 276 -12.15 -0.89 8.74
CA ALA A 276 -11.85 0.42 8.16
C ALA A 276 -12.32 1.59 9.04
N THR A 277 -13.34 1.37 9.87
CA THR A 277 -13.92 2.42 10.75
C THR A 277 -13.09 2.55 12.01
N ASN A 278 -12.66 3.76 12.36
CA ASN A 278 -12.00 4.03 13.63
C ASN A 278 -12.96 3.88 14.82
N TYR A 279 -12.41 3.64 16.02
CA TYR A 279 -13.18 3.24 17.19
C TYR A 279 -14.16 4.31 17.67
N ASP A 280 -13.79 5.60 17.64
CA ASP A 280 -14.66 6.68 18.08
C ASP A 280 -15.87 6.84 17.14
N LEU A 281 -15.65 6.80 15.85
CA LEU A 281 -16.74 6.81 14.87
C LEU A 281 -17.60 5.54 15.00
N TYR A 282 -16.98 4.37 15.18
CA TYR A 282 -17.69 3.12 15.42
C TYR A 282 -18.63 3.20 16.63
N CYS A 283 -18.20 3.82 17.74
CA CYS A 283 -19.04 4.04 18.90
C CYS A 283 -20.24 4.94 18.57
N ALA A 284 -20.02 6.03 17.83
CA ALA A 284 -21.11 6.92 17.41
C ALA A 284 -22.10 6.22 16.46
N LEU A 285 -21.62 5.44 15.50
CA LEU A 285 -22.48 4.69 14.56
C LEU A 285 -23.34 3.65 15.30
N ASN A 286 -22.84 3.03 16.37
CA ASN A 286 -23.58 2.03 17.15
C ASN A 286 -24.68 2.64 18.05
N GLU A 287 -24.83 3.96 18.12
CA GLU A 287 -26.03 4.60 18.67
C GLU A 287 -27.24 4.48 17.76
N HIS A 288 -27.00 4.17 16.48
CA HIS A 288 -28.01 3.81 15.48
C HIS A 288 -28.12 2.28 15.30
N LYS A 289 -28.99 1.85 14.41
CA LYS A 289 -28.98 0.47 13.93
C LYS A 289 -27.81 0.23 13.01
N THR A 290 -27.13 -0.90 13.13
CA THR A 290 -25.99 -1.24 12.31
C THR A 290 -26.13 -2.61 11.65
N VAL A 291 -25.53 -2.74 10.48
CA VAL A 291 -25.25 -4.00 9.78
C VAL A 291 -23.74 -4.08 9.59
N THR A 292 -23.11 -5.11 10.12
CA THR A 292 -21.66 -5.32 9.91
C THR A 292 -21.40 -5.88 8.52
N GLY A 293 -20.49 -5.27 7.78
CA GLY A 293 -20.07 -5.69 6.45
C GLY A 293 -18.94 -4.82 5.91
N ALA A 294 -18.26 -5.28 4.86
CA ALA A 294 -17.22 -4.50 4.21
C ALA A 294 -17.79 -3.24 3.55
N ASP A 295 -17.02 -2.15 3.54
CA ASP A 295 -17.35 -0.98 2.73
C ASP A 295 -17.42 -1.39 1.24
N PRO A 296 -18.58 -1.23 0.57
CA PRO A 296 -18.78 -1.66 -0.79
C PRO A 296 -17.90 -0.91 -1.80
N ILE A 297 -17.40 0.27 -1.44
CA ILE A 297 -16.55 1.08 -2.33
C ILE A 297 -15.25 0.34 -2.65
N PHE A 298 -14.68 -0.43 -1.72
CA PHE A 298 -13.50 -1.25 -2.01
C PHE A 298 -13.72 -2.21 -3.19
N ALA A 299 -14.87 -2.87 -3.24
CA ALA A 299 -15.21 -3.77 -4.33
C ALA A 299 -15.54 -3.02 -5.63
N LEU A 300 -16.17 -1.84 -5.54
CA LEU A 300 -16.57 -1.03 -6.68
C LEU A 300 -15.35 -0.42 -7.38
N LYS A 301 -14.41 0.17 -6.62
CA LYS A 301 -13.21 0.79 -7.19
C LYS A 301 -12.14 -0.23 -7.61
N GLY A 302 -12.14 -1.41 -7.02
CA GLY A 302 -11.25 -2.50 -7.38
C GLY A 302 -11.44 -2.99 -8.82
N VAL A 303 -12.67 -2.85 -9.38
CA VAL A 303 -12.97 -3.13 -10.79
C VAL A 303 -12.94 -1.83 -11.58
N LYS A 304 -11.86 -1.61 -12.33
CA LYS A 304 -11.66 -0.40 -13.13
C LYS A 304 -12.62 -0.39 -14.33
N ASN A 305 -13.19 0.77 -14.61
CA ASN A 305 -14.04 0.93 -15.80
C ASN A 305 -13.19 1.08 -17.08
N PRO A 306 -13.78 0.99 -18.28
CA PRO A 306 -13.04 1.04 -19.53
C PRO A 306 -12.22 2.32 -19.75
N VAL A 307 -12.64 3.46 -19.19
CA VAL A 307 -11.91 4.74 -19.28
C VAL A 307 -10.67 4.69 -18.39
N GLU A 308 -10.83 4.26 -17.14
CA GLU A 308 -9.72 4.07 -16.20
C GLU A 308 -8.68 3.09 -16.76
N LEU A 309 -9.11 1.94 -17.32
CA LEU A 309 -8.21 0.96 -17.92
C LEU A 309 -7.46 1.50 -19.14
N ALA A 310 -8.11 2.28 -20.00
CA ALA A 310 -7.44 2.91 -21.14
C ALA A 310 -6.36 3.91 -20.68
N ASN A 311 -6.64 4.66 -19.65
CA ASN A 311 -5.71 5.60 -19.05
C ASN A 311 -4.55 4.88 -18.33
N ILE A 312 -4.81 3.80 -17.59
CA ILE A 312 -3.77 2.98 -16.94
C ILE A 312 -2.81 2.41 -18.00
N ARG A 313 -3.33 1.88 -19.11
CA ARG A 313 -2.47 1.39 -20.20
C ARG A 313 -1.58 2.49 -20.79
N GLU A 314 -2.10 3.70 -20.98
CA GLU A 314 -1.30 4.86 -21.41
C GLU A 314 -0.27 5.27 -20.35
N CYS A 315 -0.63 5.20 -19.06
CA CYS A 315 0.28 5.45 -17.95
C CYS A 315 1.50 4.54 -18.01
N HIS A 316 1.30 3.24 -18.20
CA HIS A 316 2.38 2.25 -18.31
C HIS A 316 3.24 2.43 -19.56
N VAL A 317 2.69 2.97 -20.66
CA VAL A 317 3.51 3.36 -21.82
C VAL A 317 4.44 4.52 -21.48
N ARG A 318 3.95 5.54 -20.78
CA ARG A 318 4.76 6.69 -20.34
C ARG A 318 5.84 6.26 -19.36
N ASP A 319 5.47 5.50 -18.34
CA ASP A 319 6.42 5.00 -17.34
C ASP A 319 7.46 4.06 -17.98
N GLY A 320 7.05 3.18 -18.90
CA GLY A 320 7.93 2.31 -19.65
C GLY A 320 9.01 3.07 -20.44
N VAL A 321 8.67 4.22 -21.03
CA VAL A 321 9.66 5.10 -21.69
C VAL A 321 10.66 5.66 -20.68
N ALA A 322 10.20 6.10 -19.50
CA ALA A 322 11.08 6.58 -18.42
C ALA A 322 12.03 5.48 -17.94
N MET A 323 11.50 4.26 -17.76
CA MET A 323 12.27 3.10 -17.32
C MET A 323 13.33 2.67 -18.35
N VAL A 324 13.03 2.71 -19.67
CA VAL A 324 14.01 2.47 -20.72
C VAL A 324 15.18 3.47 -20.61
N ARG A 325 14.88 4.75 -20.46
CA ARG A 325 15.90 5.80 -20.33
C ARG A 325 16.70 5.66 -19.04
N PHE A 326 16.04 5.32 -17.95
CA PHE A 326 16.71 5.06 -16.67
C PHE A 326 17.69 3.88 -16.81
N GLN A 327 17.25 2.76 -17.37
CA GLN A 327 18.10 1.57 -17.51
C GLN A 327 19.31 1.85 -18.44
N MET A 328 19.12 2.61 -19.51
CA MET A 328 20.24 3.06 -20.36
C MET A 328 21.25 3.93 -19.59
N ASP A 329 20.78 4.84 -18.73
CA ASP A 329 21.64 5.68 -17.89
C ASP A 329 22.41 4.85 -16.86
N LEU A 330 21.75 3.89 -16.22
CA LEU A 330 22.35 2.98 -15.25
C LEU A 330 23.46 2.14 -15.89
N GLU A 331 23.17 1.48 -17.00
CA GLU A 331 24.16 0.67 -17.74
C GLU A 331 25.36 1.50 -18.20
N LYS A 332 25.10 2.71 -18.69
CA LYS A 332 26.15 3.64 -19.09
C LYS A 332 27.03 4.05 -17.90
N ALA A 333 26.42 4.39 -16.77
CA ALA A 333 27.16 4.80 -15.57
C ALA A 333 28.05 3.66 -15.05
N ILE A 334 27.55 2.42 -15.02
CA ILE A 334 28.31 1.23 -14.64
C ILE A 334 29.46 0.98 -15.65
N ALA A 335 29.19 1.06 -16.94
CA ALA A 335 30.22 0.86 -17.97
C ALA A 335 31.33 1.94 -17.95
N GLU A 336 31.00 3.16 -17.55
CA GLU A 336 31.95 4.27 -17.36
C GLU A 336 32.71 4.16 -16.01
N GLY A 337 32.42 3.17 -15.18
CA GLY A 337 33.03 2.98 -13.86
C GLY A 337 32.69 4.07 -12.85
N LYS A 338 31.51 4.68 -12.96
CA LYS A 338 31.04 5.67 -11.99
C LYS A 338 30.74 4.99 -10.67
N ILE A 339 31.12 5.64 -9.59
CA ILE A 339 30.69 5.26 -8.25
C ILE A 339 29.23 5.71 -8.12
N LEU A 340 28.32 4.77 -7.91
CA LEU A 340 26.90 5.00 -7.65
C LEU A 340 26.57 4.51 -6.25
N HIS A 341 25.70 5.24 -5.58
CA HIS A 341 25.07 4.86 -4.33
C HIS A 341 23.61 4.48 -4.56
N GLU A 342 23.01 3.76 -3.64
CA GLU A 342 21.59 3.39 -3.71
C GLU A 342 20.69 4.64 -3.84
N THR A 343 20.99 5.71 -3.09
CA THR A 343 20.26 6.99 -3.19
C THR A 343 20.42 7.72 -4.53
N ASP A 344 21.44 7.40 -5.33
CA ASP A 344 21.60 7.99 -6.68
C ASP A 344 20.59 7.37 -7.66
N ILE A 345 20.18 6.11 -7.42
CA ILE A 345 19.22 5.39 -8.26
C ILE A 345 17.86 6.07 -8.22
N GLU A 346 17.37 6.43 -7.03
CA GLU A 346 16.14 7.19 -6.86
C GLU A 346 16.16 8.49 -7.68
N LYS A 347 17.24 9.29 -7.54
CA LYS A 347 17.40 10.55 -8.28
C LYS A 347 17.42 10.34 -9.80
N MET A 348 18.04 9.25 -10.27
CA MET A 348 18.07 8.90 -11.69
C MET A 348 16.66 8.56 -12.22
N LEU A 349 15.87 7.83 -11.45
CA LEU A 349 14.48 7.48 -11.77
C LEU A 349 13.59 8.73 -11.81
N GLN A 350 13.58 9.52 -10.73
CA GLN A 350 12.80 10.76 -10.63
C GLN A 350 13.11 11.71 -11.79
N LYS A 351 14.39 11.84 -12.16
CA LYS A 351 14.78 12.64 -13.32
C LYS A 351 14.11 12.16 -14.61
N ARG A 352 14.06 10.85 -14.86
CA ARG A 352 13.50 10.30 -16.10
C ARG A 352 11.98 10.32 -16.13
N ARG A 353 11.33 10.09 -14.99
CA ARG A 353 9.90 10.26 -14.83
C ARG A 353 9.45 11.71 -14.98
N ALA A 354 10.21 12.67 -14.44
CA ALA A 354 9.94 14.10 -14.59
C ALA A 354 9.98 14.59 -16.07
N GLU A 355 10.58 13.83 -16.98
CA GLU A 355 10.54 14.10 -18.42
C GLU A 355 9.21 13.65 -19.07
N MET A 356 8.39 12.83 -18.36
CA MET A 356 7.17 12.26 -18.92
C MET A 356 5.97 13.17 -18.70
N PRO A 357 5.07 13.27 -19.69
CA PRO A 357 3.84 14.04 -19.54
C PRO A 357 2.99 13.49 -18.38
N GLY A 358 2.47 14.39 -17.56
CA GLY A 358 1.52 14.05 -16.49
C GLY A 358 2.13 13.42 -15.25
N TYR A 359 3.42 13.10 -15.21
CA TYR A 359 4.09 12.69 -13.96
C TYR A 359 4.12 13.85 -12.96
N PHE A 360 3.86 13.55 -11.69
CA PHE A 360 3.87 14.59 -10.67
C PHE A 360 4.56 14.20 -9.35
N GLU A 361 4.66 12.91 -9.03
CA GLU A 361 5.43 12.39 -7.88
C GLU A 361 5.64 10.87 -8.02
N ASP A 362 6.49 10.27 -7.17
CA ASP A 362 6.61 8.82 -7.07
C ASP A 362 5.36 8.24 -6.38
N SER A 363 5.02 6.96 -6.66
CA SER A 363 3.86 6.29 -6.04
C SER A 363 4.19 5.71 -4.65
N PHE A 364 5.48 5.59 -4.35
CA PHE A 364 6.06 5.25 -3.04
C PHE A 364 7.56 5.58 -3.06
N ASP A 365 8.20 5.59 -1.89
CA ASP A 365 9.64 5.83 -1.78
C ASP A 365 10.41 4.70 -2.50
N THR A 366 11.24 5.06 -3.48
CA THR A 366 11.99 4.09 -4.27
C THR A 366 12.84 3.17 -3.40
N ILE A 367 12.68 1.87 -3.56
CA ILE A 367 13.53 0.85 -2.97
C ILE A 367 14.66 0.55 -3.95
N ALA A 368 15.83 1.14 -3.73
CA ALA A 368 17.04 0.79 -4.46
C ALA A 368 17.96 0.04 -3.50
N ALA A 369 18.08 -1.27 -3.67
CA ALA A 369 18.75 -2.13 -2.72
C ALA A 369 19.83 -2.97 -3.39
N TYR A 370 21.07 -2.81 -2.96
CA TYR A 370 22.22 -3.52 -3.50
C TYR A 370 22.64 -4.70 -2.59
N GLY A 371 22.84 -5.86 -3.20
CA GLY A 371 23.35 -7.05 -2.53
C GLY A 371 22.50 -7.47 -1.31
N PRO A 372 23.09 -7.58 -0.10
CA PRO A 372 22.37 -8.00 1.10
C PRO A 372 21.22 -7.07 1.53
N ASN A 373 21.27 -5.77 1.19
CA ASN A 373 20.20 -4.83 1.53
C ASN A 373 18.88 -5.22 0.86
N ALA A 374 18.94 -5.83 -0.32
CA ALA A 374 17.77 -6.30 -1.06
C ALA A 374 17.03 -7.45 -0.37
N ALA A 375 17.61 -8.10 0.64
CA ALA A 375 16.90 -9.09 1.46
C ALA A 375 15.88 -8.45 2.42
N MET A 376 15.94 -7.14 2.63
CA MET A 376 14.95 -6.35 3.37
C MET A 376 13.90 -5.82 2.39
N MET A 377 12.68 -6.35 2.43
CA MET A 377 11.65 -6.11 1.40
C MET A 377 11.24 -4.64 1.27
N HIS A 378 11.24 -3.89 2.38
CA HIS A 378 10.93 -2.46 2.47
C HIS A 378 12.18 -1.67 2.86
N TYR A 379 13.32 -2.00 2.24
CA TYR A 379 14.58 -1.27 2.46
C TYR A 379 14.48 0.15 1.94
N HIS A 380 14.98 1.09 2.72
CA HIS A 380 15.15 2.47 2.29
C HIS A 380 16.58 2.93 2.60
N ALA A 381 17.29 3.40 1.58
CA ALA A 381 18.64 3.95 1.71
C ALA A 381 18.56 5.38 2.23
N GLU A 382 19.07 5.63 3.45
CA GLU A 382 19.08 6.95 4.06
C GLU A 382 20.32 7.17 4.93
N GLY A 383 20.92 8.35 4.79
CA GLY A 383 22.02 8.80 5.66
C GLY A 383 23.24 7.88 5.63
N GLU A 384 23.52 7.20 6.76
CA GLU A 384 24.65 6.26 6.88
C GLU A 384 24.34 4.87 6.29
N VAL A 385 23.07 4.60 5.95
CA VAL A 385 22.59 3.36 5.34
C VAL A 385 22.42 3.61 3.84
N ASP A 386 23.49 3.80 3.12
CA ASP A 386 23.53 4.10 1.69
C ASP A 386 24.74 3.39 1.05
N SER A 387 24.51 2.20 0.53
CA SER A 387 25.60 1.37 0.03
C SER A 387 26.10 1.83 -1.34
N VAL A 388 27.42 1.69 -1.54
CA VAL A 388 28.02 1.81 -2.86
C VAL A 388 27.64 0.57 -3.69
N ILE A 389 27.20 0.80 -4.91
CA ILE A 389 26.88 -0.26 -5.88
C ILE A 389 28.21 -0.73 -6.50
N GLU A 390 28.70 -1.87 -6.05
CA GLU A 390 29.90 -2.50 -6.59
C GLU A 390 29.64 -3.14 -7.96
N PRO A 391 30.64 -3.25 -8.86
CA PRO A 391 30.46 -3.84 -10.18
C PRO A 391 30.36 -5.38 -10.13
N ARG A 392 29.45 -5.92 -9.33
CA ARG A 392 29.13 -7.35 -9.15
C ARG A 392 27.73 -7.55 -8.56
N GLY A 393 27.15 -8.72 -8.76
CA GLY A 393 25.89 -9.09 -8.12
C GLY A 393 24.69 -8.35 -8.72
N PHE A 394 23.67 -8.18 -7.90
CA PHE A 394 22.39 -7.57 -8.27
C PHE A 394 22.12 -6.25 -7.56
N LEU A 395 21.44 -5.35 -8.29
CA LEU A 395 20.72 -4.20 -7.77
C LEU A 395 19.22 -4.44 -7.97
N LEU A 396 18.48 -4.57 -6.88
CA LEU A 396 17.02 -4.57 -6.88
C LEU A 396 16.53 -3.13 -6.88
N VAL A 397 15.62 -2.79 -7.80
CA VAL A 397 14.99 -1.46 -7.89
C VAL A 397 13.48 -1.66 -7.98
N ASP A 398 12.80 -1.32 -6.89
CA ASP A 398 11.36 -1.30 -6.77
C ASP A 398 10.88 0.15 -6.70
N ASN A 399 9.97 0.52 -7.58
CA ASN A 399 9.66 1.92 -7.84
C ASN A 399 8.36 2.08 -8.63
N GLY A 400 7.72 3.23 -8.49
CA GLY A 400 6.52 3.55 -9.24
C GLY A 400 6.32 5.06 -9.37
N GLY A 401 5.35 5.48 -10.17
CA GLY A 401 5.03 6.90 -10.40
C GLY A 401 3.54 7.18 -10.39
N GLN A 402 3.20 8.36 -9.89
CA GLN A 402 1.88 8.95 -9.99
C GLN A 402 1.81 9.83 -11.24
N TYR A 403 0.82 9.58 -12.09
CA TYR A 403 0.57 10.31 -13.33
C TYR A 403 -0.87 10.83 -13.38
N ASP A 404 -1.13 11.78 -14.23
CA ASP A 404 -2.47 12.31 -14.51
C ASP A 404 -3.44 11.27 -15.13
N CYS A 405 -2.93 10.07 -15.42
CA CYS A 405 -3.66 8.97 -16.07
C CYS A 405 -3.51 7.61 -15.35
N GLY A 406 -2.86 7.55 -14.19
CA GLY A 406 -2.72 6.31 -13.44
C GLY A 406 -1.61 6.33 -12.40
N THR A 407 -1.48 5.22 -11.71
CA THR A 407 -0.41 4.91 -10.75
C THR A 407 0.33 3.69 -11.27
N THR A 408 1.66 3.64 -11.15
CA THR A 408 2.46 2.48 -11.55
C THR A 408 3.23 1.90 -10.38
N ASP A 409 3.51 0.61 -10.49
CA ASP A 409 4.30 -0.19 -9.57
C ASP A 409 5.13 -1.20 -10.35
N ILE A 410 6.43 -1.26 -10.10
CA ILE A 410 7.34 -2.14 -10.82
C ILE A 410 8.61 -2.44 -10.05
N THR A 411 9.00 -3.69 -9.99
CA THR A 411 10.34 -4.11 -9.58
C THR A 411 11.12 -4.74 -10.74
N ARG A 412 12.39 -4.35 -10.85
CA ARG A 412 13.40 -5.05 -11.64
C ARG A 412 14.64 -5.30 -10.80
N THR A 413 15.21 -6.49 -10.96
CA THR A 413 16.51 -6.84 -10.39
C THR A 413 17.54 -6.85 -11.53
N TYR A 414 18.45 -5.88 -11.50
CA TYR A 414 19.44 -5.64 -12.54
C TYR A 414 20.77 -6.30 -12.21
N PRO A 415 21.39 -7.10 -13.11
CA PRO A 415 22.76 -7.52 -12.95
C PRO A 415 23.69 -6.32 -13.15
N VAL A 416 24.51 -6.00 -12.13
CA VAL A 416 25.48 -4.89 -12.19
C VAL A 416 26.92 -5.35 -12.39
N GLY A 417 27.11 -6.65 -12.60
CA GLY A 417 28.40 -7.28 -12.89
C GLY A 417 28.32 -8.81 -12.79
N PRO A 418 29.45 -9.50 -12.59
CA PRO A 418 29.49 -10.97 -12.48
C PRO A 418 28.60 -11.49 -11.36
N LEU A 419 27.88 -12.57 -11.65
CA LEU A 419 26.95 -13.24 -10.75
C LEU A 419 27.49 -14.60 -10.31
N THR A 420 27.19 -14.98 -9.08
CA THR A 420 27.40 -16.35 -8.59
C THR A 420 26.37 -17.31 -9.18
N GLU A 421 26.63 -18.62 -9.06
CA GLU A 421 25.69 -19.66 -9.51
C GLU A 421 24.36 -19.59 -8.72
N ASN A 422 24.41 -19.30 -7.40
CA ASN A 422 23.21 -19.18 -6.58
C ASN A 422 22.37 -17.95 -6.98
N GLU A 423 22.99 -16.81 -7.20
CA GLU A 423 22.29 -15.59 -7.66
C GLU A 423 21.55 -15.86 -8.98
N ARG A 424 22.18 -16.56 -9.93
CA ARG A 424 21.53 -16.96 -11.19
C ARG A 424 20.36 -17.92 -10.98
N LYS A 425 20.49 -18.90 -10.08
CA LYS A 425 19.40 -19.83 -9.74
C LYS A 425 18.23 -19.11 -9.11
N TYR A 426 18.48 -18.28 -8.10
CA TYR A 426 17.43 -17.51 -7.43
C TYR A 426 16.70 -16.58 -8.41
N TYR A 427 17.44 -15.90 -9.29
CA TYR A 427 16.83 -15.07 -10.34
C TYR A 427 15.96 -15.90 -11.28
N THR A 428 16.44 -17.04 -11.75
CA THR A 428 15.70 -17.92 -12.67
C THR A 428 14.44 -18.46 -12.01
N TRP A 429 14.49 -18.89 -10.76
CA TRP A 429 13.31 -19.40 -10.04
C TRP A 429 12.31 -18.30 -9.71
N THR A 430 12.77 -17.10 -9.42
CA THR A 430 11.88 -15.91 -9.29
C THR A 430 11.20 -15.60 -10.62
N LEU A 431 11.94 -15.63 -11.73
CA LEU A 431 11.37 -15.43 -13.06
C LEU A 431 10.34 -16.52 -13.43
N GLN A 432 10.58 -17.79 -13.10
CA GLN A 432 9.59 -18.86 -13.26
C GLN A 432 8.32 -18.57 -12.47
N SER A 433 8.45 -18.12 -11.23
CA SER A 433 7.34 -17.76 -10.35
C SER A 433 6.51 -16.62 -10.95
N HIS A 434 7.17 -15.56 -11.40
CA HIS A 434 6.55 -14.42 -12.07
C HIS A 434 5.81 -14.86 -13.37
N ILE A 435 6.47 -15.62 -14.25
CA ILE A 435 5.85 -16.05 -15.51
C ILE A 435 4.65 -16.98 -15.25
N ASP A 436 4.73 -17.88 -14.27
CA ASP A 436 3.67 -18.87 -14.05
C ASP A 436 2.37 -18.25 -13.56
N ILE A 437 2.41 -17.18 -12.76
CA ILE A 437 1.21 -16.43 -12.41
C ILE A 437 0.77 -15.50 -13.55
N ALA A 438 1.69 -14.79 -14.20
CA ALA A 438 1.35 -13.85 -15.28
C ALA A 438 0.66 -14.53 -16.48
N ARG A 439 0.96 -15.81 -16.75
CA ARG A 439 0.32 -16.60 -17.82
C ARG A 439 -0.89 -17.42 -17.39
N ALA A 440 -1.32 -17.28 -16.12
CA ALA A 440 -2.44 -18.08 -15.61
C ALA A 440 -3.73 -17.80 -16.37
N VAL A 441 -4.46 -18.89 -16.68
CA VAL A 441 -5.83 -18.87 -17.18
C VAL A 441 -6.69 -19.62 -16.16
N PHE A 442 -7.76 -19.00 -15.70
CA PHE A 442 -8.54 -19.49 -14.56
C PHE A 442 -10.01 -19.19 -14.69
N LEU A 443 -10.84 -19.90 -13.93
CA LEU A 443 -12.29 -19.68 -13.91
C LEU A 443 -12.66 -18.45 -13.08
N ASP A 444 -13.73 -17.77 -13.44
CA ASP A 444 -14.23 -16.51 -12.86
C ASP A 444 -14.66 -16.59 -11.39
N TYR A 445 -14.55 -17.74 -10.75
CA TYR A 445 -14.73 -17.94 -9.32
C TYR A 445 -13.41 -18.15 -8.55
N CYS A 446 -12.26 -18.08 -9.23
CA CYS A 446 -10.96 -18.25 -8.57
C CYS A 446 -10.63 -17.05 -7.68
N THR A 447 -10.08 -17.35 -6.51
CA THR A 447 -9.69 -16.38 -5.50
C THR A 447 -8.20 -16.11 -5.53
N GLY A 448 -7.77 -14.98 -4.94
CA GLY A 448 -6.36 -14.68 -4.79
C GLY A 448 -5.57 -15.77 -4.05
N PHE A 449 -6.20 -16.45 -3.09
CA PHE A 449 -5.64 -17.62 -2.40
C PHE A 449 -5.28 -18.76 -3.36
N ALA A 450 -6.18 -19.09 -4.30
CA ALA A 450 -5.93 -20.17 -5.26
C ALA A 450 -4.84 -19.80 -6.26
N LEU A 451 -4.84 -18.56 -6.74
CA LEU A 451 -3.92 -18.08 -7.76
C LEU A 451 -2.50 -17.84 -7.22
N ASP A 452 -2.33 -17.42 -5.97
CA ASP A 452 -1.02 -17.24 -5.31
C ASP A 452 -0.13 -18.50 -5.41
N SER A 453 -0.74 -19.69 -5.44
CA SER A 453 -0.02 -20.94 -5.56
C SER A 453 0.72 -21.11 -6.90
N PHE A 454 0.29 -20.45 -7.98
CA PHE A 454 1.00 -20.47 -9.26
C PHE A 454 2.39 -19.82 -9.14
N ALA A 455 2.46 -18.70 -8.45
CA ALA A 455 3.72 -18.01 -8.21
C ALA A 455 4.61 -18.75 -7.18
N ARG A 456 4.03 -19.30 -6.10
CA ARG A 456 4.82 -19.99 -5.07
C ARG A 456 5.32 -21.35 -5.51
N GLY A 457 4.63 -22.03 -6.41
CA GLY A 457 4.95 -23.38 -6.85
C GLY A 457 6.41 -23.59 -7.29
N PRO A 458 6.96 -22.78 -8.20
CA PRO A 458 8.36 -22.90 -8.63
C PRO A 458 9.37 -22.77 -7.47
N LEU A 459 9.19 -21.82 -6.57
CA LEU A 459 10.07 -21.63 -5.41
C LEU A 459 9.91 -22.75 -4.37
N TRP A 460 8.69 -23.21 -4.10
CA TRP A 460 8.44 -24.33 -3.19
C TRP A 460 9.07 -25.65 -3.67
N ALA A 461 9.20 -25.84 -4.99
CA ALA A 461 9.92 -27.00 -5.54
C ALA A 461 11.39 -27.04 -5.06
N HIS A 462 11.97 -25.86 -4.76
CA HIS A 462 13.31 -25.70 -4.20
C HIS A 462 13.32 -25.49 -2.68
N LYS A 463 12.16 -25.58 -1.99
CA LYS A 463 11.98 -25.35 -0.55
C LYS A 463 12.30 -23.91 -0.13
N ILE A 464 12.14 -22.97 -1.04
CA ILE A 464 12.26 -21.53 -0.83
C ILE A 464 10.85 -20.94 -0.72
N ASN A 465 10.68 -19.94 0.14
CA ASN A 465 9.43 -19.21 0.31
C ASN A 465 9.72 -17.76 0.66
N TYR A 466 8.83 -16.85 0.24
CA TYR A 466 8.83 -15.46 0.65
C TYR A 466 7.66 -15.20 1.60
N ARG A 467 7.86 -14.26 2.54
CA ARG A 467 6.93 -14.00 3.66
C ARG A 467 5.93 -12.87 3.37
N CYS A 468 6.08 -12.18 2.24
CA CYS A 468 5.12 -11.16 1.76
C CYS A 468 4.00 -11.79 0.91
N GLY A 469 3.05 -10.95 0.48
CA GLY A 469 2.12 -11.30 -0.59
C GLY A 469 2.85 -11.48 -1.93
N THR A 470 2.20 -12.12 -2.89
CA THR A 470 2.68 -12.20 -4.28
C THR A 470 2.22 -11.01 -5.09
N GLY A 471 1.22 -10.27 -4.60
CA GLY A 471 0.72 -9.09 -5.29
C GLY A 471 -0.52 -8.51 -4.64
N HIS A 472 -0.83 -7.27 -5.02
CA HIS A 472 -1.93 -6.45 -4.53
C HIS A 472 -2.57 -5.68 -5.68
N GLY A 473 -3.78 -5.17 -5.49
CA GLY A 473 -4.37 -4.22 -6.43
C GLY A 473 -3.64 -2.88 -6.41
N VAL A 474 -3.73 -2.15 -7.51
CA VAL A 474 -3.18 -0.78 -7.63
C VAL A 474 -4.32 0.20 -7.86
N GLY A 475 -4.26 1.33 -7.15
CA GLY A 475 -5.28 2.39 -7.25
C GLY A 475 -5.15 3.20 -8.54
N TYR A 476 -6.24 3.80 -8.98
CA TYR A 476 -6.24 4.70 -10.13
C TYR A 476 -6.01 6.15 -9.69
N ILE A 477 -4.83 6.70 -9.93
CA ILE A 477 -4.37 8.00 -9.40
C ILE A 477 -4.67 8.04 -7.90
N SER A 478 -4.13 7.06 -7.15
CA SER A 478 -4.50 6.78 -5.76
C SER A 478 -3.37 6.03 -5.05
N SER A 479 -3.70 5.31 -3.96
CA SER A 479 -2.76 4.46 -3.24
C SER A 479 -2.17 3.40 -4.16
N VAL A 480 -0.87 3.17 -4.09
CA VAL A 480 -0.20 2.08 -4.82
C VAL A 480 -0.75 0.73 -4.36
N HIS A 481 -0.92 0.54 -3.06
CA HIS A 481 -1.59 -0.64 -2.50
C HIS A 481 -3.10 -0.39 -2.42
N GLU A 482 -3.88 -1.15 -3.18
CA GLU A 482 -5.34 -1.07 -3.19
C GLU A 482 -5.97 -2.46 -3.07
N GLY A 483 -6.91 -2.60 -2.15
CA GLY A 483 -7.75 -3.80 -2.07
C GLY A 483 -9.02 -3.70 -2.93
N PRO A 484 -9.90 -4.72 -2.88
CA PRO A 484 -9.87 -5.88 -1.98
C PRO A 484 -9.09 -7.10 -2.48
N GLN A 485 -8.75 -7.16 -3.80
CA GLN A 485 -8.01 -8.27 -4.39
C GLN A 485 -6.54 -8.24 -4.00
N SER A 486 -5.96 -9.39 -3.80
CA SER A 486 -4.52 -9.58 -3.64
C SER A 486 -4.15 -11.03 -3.90
N LEU A 487 -2.95 -11.28 -4.38
CA LEU A 487 -2.34 -12.60 -4.49
C LEU A 487 -1.59 -12.88 -3.19
N ARG A 488 -2.24 -13.59 -2.27
CA ARG A 488 -1.64 -14.02 -0.99
C ARG A 488 -2.39 -15.20 -0.39
N PRO A 489 -1.73 -16.03 0.42
CA PRO A 489 -2.42 -17.01 1.23
C PRO A 489 -3.52 -16.33 2.05
N GLN A 490 -4.73 -16.91 2.04
CA GLN A 490 -5.89 -16.46 2.83
C GLN A 490 -6.71 -15.31 2.24
N ASN A 491 -6.43 -14.78 1.03
CA ASN A 491 -7.34 -13.82 0.39
C ASN A 491 -8.50 -14.54 -0.30
N PRO A 492 -9.76 -14.40 0.18
CA PRO A 492 -10.92 -15.07 -0.39
C PRO A 492 -11.57 -14.29 -1.54
N ILE A 493 -11.03 -13.15 -1.93
CA ILE A 493 -11.62 -12.28 -2.97
C ILE A 493 -11.47 -12.96 -4.33
N VAL A 494 -12.61 -13.04 -5.02
CA VAL A 494 -12.71 -13.58 -6.37
C VAL A 494 -12.28 -12.50 -7.37
N PHE A 495 -11.42 -12.88 -8.31
CA PHE A 495 -10.99 -11.98 -9.38
C PHE A 495 -12.13 -11.71 -10.37
N LYS A 496 -12.16 -10.50 -10.90
CA LYS A 496 -13.12 -10.06 -11.92
C LYS A 496 -12.38 -9.35 -13.05
N GLU A 497 -12.95 -9.39 -14.24
CA GLU A 497 -12.52 -8.59 -15.38
C GLU A 497 -12.46 -7.09 -14.99
N GLY A 498 -11.39 -6.41 -15.37
CA GLY A 498 -11.10 -5.01 -15.02
C GLY A 498 -10.40 -4.80 -13.67
N MET A 499 -10.09 -5.85 -12.91
CA MET A 499 -9.19 -5.73 -11.75
C MET A 499 -7.74 -5.65 -12.22
N THR A 500 -6.94 -4.77 -11.58
CA THR A 500 -5.48 -4.74 -11.72
C THR A 500 -4.82 -5.40 -10.52
N ILE A 501 -3.63 -5.98 -10.71
CA ILE A 501 -2.92 -6.73 -9.67
C ILE A 501 -1.42 -6.70 -9.95
N THR A 502 -0.58 -6.50 -8.92
CA THR A 502 0.85 -6.74 -9.05
C THR A 502 1.16 -8.23 -9.00
N ASP A 503 2.29 -8.59 -9.55
CA ASP A 503 2.85 -9.94 -9.65
C ASP A 503 4.32 -9.84 -9.29
N GLU A 504 4.64 -9.94 -7.99
CA GLU A 504 5.92 -9.57 -7.37
C GLU A 504 6.57 -10.69 -6.51
N PRO A 505 6.66 -11.94 -7.01
CA PRO A 505 7.35 -12.98 -6.27
C PRO A 505 8.83 -12.66 -6.09
N GLY A 506 9.44 -13.16 -5.03
CA GLY A 506 10.85 -12.90 -4.75
C GLY A 506 11.55 -13.95 -3.93
N VAL A 507 12.88 -13.85 -3.91
CA VAL A 507 13.79 -14.62 -3.04
C VAL A 507 14.55 -13.61 -2.19
N TYR A 508 14.59 -13.84 -0.87
CA TYR A 508 15.19 -12.92 0.11
C TYR A 508 16.04 -13.71 1.08
N GLU A 509 17.34 -13.82 0.77
CA GLU A 509 18.31 -14.54 1.61
C GLU A 509 19.11 -13.54 2.44
N THR A 510 18.92 -13.61 3.75
CA THR A 510 19.54 -12.68 4.72
C THR A 510 21.06 -12.67 4.57
N ASP A 511 21.65 -11.48 4.55
CA ASP A 511 23.08 -11.22 4.37
C ASP A 511 23.66 -11.71 3.02
N GLU A 512 22.82 -12.13 2.07
CA GLU A 512 23.25 -12.64 0.77
C GLU A 512 22.67 -11.80 -0.38
N VAL A 513 21.36 -11.93 -0.65
CA VAL A 513 20.72 -11.31 -1.82
C VAL A 513 19.21 -11.18 -1.66
N GLY A 514 18.62 -10.16 -2.28
CA GLY A 514 17.19 -10.06 -2.56
C GLY A 514 16.96 -9.96 -4.06
N ILE A 515 15.96 -10.67 -4.55
CA ILE A 515 15.54 -10.67 -5.96
C ILE A 515 14.02 -10.59 -6.00
N ARG A 516 13.49 -9.60 -6.69
CA ARG A 516 12.06 -9.44 -7.02
C ARG A 516 11.92 -9.11 -8.50
N ILE A 517 10.98 -9.70 -9.17
CA ILE A 517 10.60 -9.38 -10.55
C ILE A 517 9.10 -9.14 -10.54
N GLU A 518 8.71 -7.96 -10.97
CA GLU A 518 7.33 -7.51 -10.82
C GLU A 518 6.80 -6.86 -12.09
N ASN A 519 5.55 -7.18 -12.40
CA ASN A 519 4.69 -6.43 -13.31
C ASN A 519 3.35 -6.13 -12.63
N GLU A 520 2.71 -5.05 -13.03
CA GLU A 520 1.29 -4.87 -12.87
C GLU A 520 0.56 -5.56 -14.03
N LEU A 521 -0.52 -6.28 -13.71
CA LEU A 521 -1.31 -7.09 -14.63
C LEU A 521 -2.77 -6.61 -14.62
N GLU A 522 -3.44 -6.70 -15.76
CA GLU A 522 -4.88 -6.53 -15.91
C GLU A 522 -5.57 -7.91 -16.00
N CYS A 523 -6.64 -8.11 -15.23
CA CYS A 523 -7.50 -9.28 -15.36
C CYS A 523 -8.49 -9.07 -16.49
N VAL A 524 -8.44 -9.91 -17.53
CA VAL A 524 -9.25 -9.78 -18.74
C VAL A 524 -10.03 -11.05 -19.05
N ASP A 525 -11.07 -10.92 -19.88
CA ASP A 525 -11.86 -12.05 -20.41
C ASP A 525 -10.98 -13.00 -21.23
N ALA A 526 -11.12 -14.30 -21.00
CA ALA A 526 -10.50 -15.38 -21.77
C ALA A 526 -11.53 -16.30 -22.46
N GLY A 527 -12.79 -15.87 -22.49
CA GLY A 527 -13.90 -16.55 -23.16
C GLY A 527 -14.66 -17.55 -22.30
N THR A 528 -15.70 -18.12 -22.88
CA THR A 528 -16.60 -19.07 -22.19
C THR A 528 -16.65 -20.40 -22.94
N ASN A 529 -16.67 -21.50 -22.21
CA ASN A 529 -16.89 -22.84 -22.77
C ASN A 529 -17.78 -23.68 -21.85
N GLN A 530 -17.87 -25.00 -22.07
CA GLN A 530 -18.73 -25.91 -21.29
C GLN A 530 -18.32 -26.02 -19.81
N TYR A 531 -17.15 -25.55 -19.40
CA TYR A 531 -16.68 -25.58 -18.02
C TYR A 531 -16.93 -24.28 -17.27
N GLY A 532 -17.26 -23.18 -17.96
CA GLY A 532 -17.55 -21.89 -17.38
C GLY A 532 -16.94 -20.73 -18.14
N HIS A 533 -16.94 -19.57 -17.48
CA HIS A 533 -16.30 -18.34 -17.93
C HIS A 533 -14.86 -18.30 -17.44
N TRP A 534 -13.93 -17.98 -18.34
CA TRP A 534 -12.50 -17.97 -18.08
C TRP A 534 -11.94 -16.55 -18.10
N LEU A 535 -11.03 -16.31 -17.20
CA LEU A 535 -10.23 -15.09 -17.10
C LEU A 535 -8.75 -15.42 -17.28
N LYS A 536 -7.96 -14.40 -17.61
CA LYS A 536 -6.49 -14.45 -17.67
C LYS A 536 -5.90 -13.11 -17.25
N PHE A 537 -4.60 -13.09 -17.08
CA PHE A 537 -3.86 -11.85 -16.87
C PHE A 537 -3.17 -11.38 -18.16
N GLU A 538 -3.13 -10.05 -18.38
CA GLU A 538 -2.34 -9.39 -19.40
C GLU A 538 -1.43 -8.35 -18.76
N PRO A 539 -0.12 -8.31 -19.08
CA PRO A 539 0.80 -7.33 -18.50
C PRO A 539 0.45 -5.91 -18.89
N LEU A 540 0.34 -5.03 -17.90
CA LEU A 540 0.28 -3.57 -18.04
C LEU A 540 1.69 -2.98 -18.08
N THR A 541 2.60 -3.47 -17.23
CA THR A 541 3.98 -3.01 -17.15
C THR A 541 4.75 -3.33 -18.43
N LEU A 542 5.38 -2.31 -19.00
CA LEU A 542 6.09 -2.36 -20.27
C LEU A 542 7.59 -2.07 -20.07
N VAL A 543 8.30 -2.97 -19.40
CA VAL A 543 9.74 -2.83 -19.11
C VAL A 543 10.45 -4.17 -19.36
N PRO A 544 11.59 -4.20 -20.07
CA PRO A 544 12.32 -5.45 -20.31
C PRO A 544 12.70 -6.15 -19.01
N ILE A 545 12.63 -7.47 -19.01
CA ILE A 545 13.18 -8.33 -17.95
C ILE A 545 14.58 -8.77 -18.38
N SER A 546 15.57 -8.62 -17.49
CA SER A 546 16.96 -9.00 -17.80
C SER A 546 17.08 -10.49 -18.10
N THR A 547 17.64 -10.86 -19.24
CA THR A 547 17.82 -12.25 -19.67
C THR A 547 19.23 -12.79 -19.40
N GLU A 548 20.21 -11.92 -19.14
CA GLU A 548 21.60 -12.30 -18.87
C GLU A 548 21.75 -13.23 -17.64
N PRO A 549 20.98 -13.04 -16.53
CA PRO A 549 21.07 -13.91 -15.36
C PRO A 549 20.42 -15.29 -15.59
N VAL A 550 19.55 -15.43 -16.57
CA VAL A 550 18.67 -16.59 -16.72
C VAL A 550 19.45 -17.87 -17.09
N ILE A 551 19.15 -18.95 -16.38
CA ILE A 551 19.59 -20.31 -16.74
C ILE A 551 18.51 -20.89 -17.66
N VAL A 552 18.68 -20.68 -18.97
CA VAL A 552 17.65 -20.96 -19.98
C VAL A 552 17.20 -22.43 -19.97
N ASP A 553 18.11 -23.36 -19.67
CA ASP A 553 17.82 -24.80 -19.60
C ASP A 553 16.86 -25.18 -18.45
N GLU A 554 16.70 -24.31 -17.43
CA GLU A 554 15.73 -24.52 -16.34
C GLU A 554 14.32 -24.00 -16.68
N LEU A 555 14.18 -23.15 -17.73
CA LEU A 555 12.85 -22.69 -18.15
C LEU A 555 12.14 -23.75 -18.99
N THR A 556 10.84 -23.87 -18.83
CA THR A 556 9.99 -24.63 -19.74
C THR A 556 9.86 -23.91 -21.09
N ARG A 557 9.48 -24.64 -22.15
CA ARG A 557 9.21 -24.05 -23.45
C ARG A 557 8.10 -22.97 -23.38
N ASP A 558 7.07 -23.19 -22.57
CA ASP A 558 5.98 -22.25 -22.41
C ASP A 558 6.43 -20.97 -21.71
N GLN A 559 7.32 -21.07 -20.71
CA GLN A 559 7.90 -19.89 -20.04
C GLN A 559 8.78 -19.08 -21.01
N ILE A 560 9.60 -19.74 -21.84
CA ILE A 560 10.38 -19.09 -22.89
C ILE A 560 9.46 -18.38 -23.90
N ASN A 561 8.41 -19.05 -24.35
CA ASN A 561 7.44 -18.48 -25.30
C ASN A 561 6.74 -17.26 -24.72
N TRP A 562 6.33 -17.33 -23.44
CA TRP A 562 5.70 -16.19 -22.77
C TRP A 562 6.66 -15.00 -22.65
N LEU A 563 7.91 -15.22 -22.21
CA LEU A 563 8.91 -14.15 -22.04
C LEU A 563 9.22 -13.48 -23.38
N ASN A 564 9.39 -14.27 -24.44
CA ASN A 564 9.63 -13.75 -25.78
C ASN A 564 8.42 -12.94 -26.32
N ALA A 565 7.20 -13.41 -26.07
CA ALA A 565 5.98 -12.68 -26.43
C ALA A 565 5.84 -11.36 -25.64
N TYR A 566 6.12 -11.39 -24.33
CA TYR A 566 6.15 -10.19 -23.49
C TYR A 566 7.18 -9.17 -24.00
N HIS A 567 8.40 -9.59 -24.29
CA HIS A 567 9.44 -8.71 -24.84
C HIS A 567 9.08 -8.13 -26.21
N ALA A 568 8.46 -8.93 -27.09
CA ALA A 568 7.95 -8.45 -28.36
C ALA A 568 6.88 -7.36 -28.18
N HIS A 569 5.95 -7.56 -27.22
CA HIS A 569 4.92 -6.59 -26.86
C HIS A 569 5.53 -5.29 -26.29
N VAL A 570 6.48 -5.40 -25.37
CA VAL A 570 7.22 -4.22 -24.83
C VAL A 570 7.85 -3.41 -25.96
N TYR A 571 8.52 -4.06 -26.90
CA TYR A 571 9.13 -3.38 -28.04
C TYR A 571 8.09 -2.71 -28.94
N GLU A 572 7.00 -3.40 -29.25
CA GLU A 572 5.90 -2.89 -30.08
C GLU A 572 5.29 -1.61 -29.48
N MET A 573 4.98 -1.64 -28.19
CA MET A 573 4.29 -0.55 -27.51
C MET A 573 5.19 0.67 -27.28
N LEU A 574 6.46 0.47 -26.93
CA LEU A 574 7.34 1.57 -26.56
C LEU A 574 8.09 2.17 -27.76
N SER A 575 8.45 1.37 -28.77
CA SER A 575 9.28 1.85 -29.89
C SER A 575 8.72 3.10 -30.61
N PRO A 576 7.40 3.33 -30.76
CA PRO A 576 6.89 4.57 -31.37
C PRO A 576 7.19 5.84 -30.58
N ARG A 577 7.49 5.72 -29.28
CA ARG A 577 7.75 6.84 -28.36
C ARG A 577 9.24 7.11 -28.13
N LEU A 578 10.12 6.28 -28.71
CA LEU A 578 11.55 6.28 -28.47
C LEU A 578 12.33 6.88 -29.66
N THR A 579 13.52 7.44 -29.38
CA THR A 579 14.51 7.81 -30.38
C THR A 579 15.15 6.57 -31.02
N GLU A 580 15.82 6.71 -32.14
CA GLU A 580 16.46 5.57 -32.83
C GLU A 580 17.57 4.89 -32.01
N VAL A 581 18.24 5.65 -31.15
CA VAL A 581 19.25 5.10 -30.21
C VAL A 581 18.55 4.25 -29.13
N GLU A 582 17.49 4.78 -28.52
CA GLU A 582 16.69 4.08 -27.51
C GLU A 582 16.02 2.83 -28.10
N LYS A 583 15.47 2.90 -29.33
CA LYS A 583 14.92 1.74 -30.06
C LYS A 583 15.96 0.65 -30.29
N THR A 584 17.16 1.03 -30.66
CA THR A 584 18.25 0.06 -30.91
C THR A 584 18.61 -0.65 -29.62
N TRP A 585 18.71 0.09 -28.51
CA TRP A 585 18.97 -0.47 -27.20
C TRP A 585 17.81 -1.38 -26.75
N LEU A 586 16.57 -0.91 -26.84
CA LEU A 586 15.38 -1.69 -26.45
C LEU A 586 15.28 -2.98 -27.27
N LYS A 587 15.54 -2.93 -28.57
CA LYS A 587 15.55 -4.12 -29.43
C LYS A 587 16.57 -5.17 -28.99
N ALA A 588 17.73 -4.73 -28.49
CA ALA A 588 18.72 -5.65 -27.95
C ALA A 588 18.26 -6.28 -26.63
N LYS A 589 17.61 -5.50 -25.75
CA LYS A 589 17.11 -5.96 -24.44
C LYS A 589 15.86 -6.84 -24.54
N THR A 590 15.12 -6.72 -25.63
CA THR A 590 13.93 -7.53 -25.92
C THR A 590 14.20 -8.63 -26.94
N ALA A 591 15.47 -8.93 -27.22
CA ALA A 591 15.83 -10.02 -28.12
C ALA A 591 15.32 -11.38 -27.59
N PRO A 592 14.73 -12.23 -28.44
CA PRO A 592 14.23 -13.51 -28.00
C PRO A 592 15.36 -14.43 -27.51
N ILE A 593 15.06 -15.20 -26.48
CA ILE A 593 15.92 -16.30 -26.00
C ILE A 593 15.41 -17.63 -26.52
N ASP A 594 16.30 -18.59 -26.68
CA ASP A 594 15.99 -19.97 -27.07
C ASP A 594 16.94 -20.94 -26.37
N ARG A 595 16.53 -22.24 -26.26
CA ARG A 595 17.37 -23.34 -25.76
C ARG A 595 18.35 -23.80 -26.80
#